data_548c92b6e0df72f63135b29eb9512c74
#
_entry.id   548c92b6e0df72f63135b29eb9512c74
#
_cell.length_a   1.000
_cell.length_b   1.000
_cell.length_c   1.000
_cell.angle_alpha   90.00
_cell.angle_beta   90.00
_cell.angle_gamma   90.00
#
_symmetry.space_group_name_H-M   'P 1'
#
loop_
_entity.id
_entity.type
_entity.pdbx_description
1 polymer ?
#
loop_
_entity_poly.entity_id
_entity_poly.type
_entity_poly.pdbx_seq_one_letter_code
_entity_poly.pdbx_strand_id
1 'polypeptide(L)'
;MEKVGFLGACDKNSLLMYVAKALTAMQKKVLVVDSTIEQKTRYILPAINPTKSYLIEFDKIDFSVGFHNLEDICEYLGVKDKSFSQINEAANEGILKQVQSNNMVENLPYDFVLINVDSPEGIEDFGIEDAYRNYFVTTFDMYSLKKGIDILFGIQNPLKVTKVLYNFDMKNENEEYLDYLSVDCKTIWNDTSVYLPRTVEDEEVIEENQRVFKIRIKKLSAEYQEGIMYIAQDILNEGSISKIRKSIKE
;
A
#
# COMPACT_ATOMS: atom_id res chain seq x y z
N MET A 1 -3.98 14.45 3.12
CA MET A 1 -3.82 13.12 2.48
C MET A 1 -2.69 12.37 3.18
N GLU A 2 -2.91 11.11 3.57
CA GLU A 2 -1.90 10.29 4.24
C GLU A 2 -1.39 9.19 3.31
N LYS A 3 -0.07 9.08 3.16
CA LYS A 3 0.59 7.99 2.41
C LYS A 3 0.75 6.77 3.31
N VAL A 4 0.51 5.57 2.75
CA VAL A 4 0.70 4.29 3.44
C VAL A 4 1.49 3.36 2.54
N GLY A 5 2.70 3.00 2.95
CA GLY A 5 3.59 2.11 2.21
C GLY A 5 3.36 0.63 2.51
N PHE A 6 3.28 -0.18 1.47
CA PHE A 6 3.27 -1.65 1.55
C PHE A 6 4.48 -2.20 0.81
N LEU A 7 5.53 -2.50 1.56
CA LEU A 7 6.83 -2.94 1.07
C LEU A 7 6.92 -4.48 1.04
N GLY A 8 7.69 -5.02 0.13
CA GLY A 8 7.99 -6.45 0.11
C GLY A 8 7.88 -7.08 -1.28
N ALA A 9 8.48 -8.25 -1.45
CA ALA A 9 8.60 -8.93 -2.74
C ALA A 9 7.44 -9.90 -3.06
N CYS A 10 6.63 -10.28 -2.06
CA CYS A 10 5.47 -11.15 -2.29
C CYS A 10 4.31 -10.38 -2.93
N ASP A 11 3.36 -11.11 -3.52
CA ASP A 11 2.13 -10.51 -4.06
C ASP A 11 1.25 -9.94 -2.94
N LYS A 12 1.01 -8.62 -2.98
CA LYS A 12 0.24 -7.86 -2.00
C LYS A 12 -1.03 -7.24 -2.58
N ASN A 13 -1.29 -7.42 -3.88
CA ASN A 13 -2.37 -6.71 -4.56
C ASN A 13 -3.74 -6.97 -3.92
N SER A 14 -4.05 -8.23 -3.65
CA SER A 14 -5.31 -8.59 -2.99
C SER A 14 -5.42 -7.99 -1.59
N LEU A 15 -4.34 -7.98 -0.81
CA LEU A 15 -4.31 -7.35 0.51
C LEU A 15 -4.64 -5.86 0.43
N LEU A 16 -3.97 -5.12 -0.47
CA LEU A 16 -4.24 -3.69 -0.64
C LEU A 16 -5.69 -3.44 -1.04
N MET A 17 -6.26 -4.26 -1.94
CA MET A 17 -7.66 -4.17 -2.32
C MET A 17 -8.60 -4.36 -1.13
N TYR A 18 -8.34 -5.35 -0.27
CA TYR A 18 -9.16 -5.60 0.91
C TYR A 18 -9.01 -4.51 1.97
N VAL A 19 -7.80 -4.02 2.22
CA VAL A 19 -7.57 -2.89 3.13
C VAL A 19 -8.26 -1.64 2.60
N ALA A 20 -8.11 -1.32 1.32
CA ALA A 20 -8.79 -0.18 0.69
C ALA A 20 -10.32 -0.30 0.79
N LYS A 21 -10.88 -1.51 0.59
CA LYS A 21 -12.31 -1.78 0.77
C LYS A 21 -12.78 -1.51 2.21
N ALA A 22 -12.00 -1.92 3.20
CA ALA A 22 -12.30 -1.67 4.60
C ALA A 22 -12.29 -0.18 4.94
N LEU A 23 -11.31 0.57 4.43
CA LEU A 23 -11.22 2.03 4.58
C LEU A 23 -12.38 2.75 3.88
N THR A 24 -12.72 2.33 2.66
CA THR A 24 -13.84 2.90 1.89
C THR A 24 -15.19 2.63 2.58
N ALA A 25 -15.35 1.47 3.22
CA ALA A 25 -16.53 1.19 4.04
C ALA A 25 -16.67 2.16 5.22
N MET A 26 -15.56 2.74 5.69
CA MET A 26 -15.52 3.81 6.69
C MET A 26 -15.63 5.21 6.09
N GLN A 27 -16.11 5.31 4.84
CA GLN A 27 -16.33 6.56 4.10
C GLN A 27 -15.05 7.36 3.82
N LYS A 28 -13.90 6.68 3.76
CA LYS A 28 -12.64 7.30 3.35
C LYS A 28 -12.48 7.18 1.82
N LYS A 29 -11.92 8.22 1.21
CA LYS A 29 -11.51 8.21 -0.18
C LYS A 29 -10.12 7.60 -0.28
N VAL A 30 -9.99 6.53 -1.04
CA VAL A 30 -8.74 5.75 -1.11
C VAL A 30 -8.26 5.64 -2.55
N LEU A 31 -6.98 5.91 -2.74
CA LEU A 31 -6.24 5.60 -3.95
C LEU A 31 -5.28 4.44 -3.65
N VAL A 32 -5.29 3.41 -4.49
CA VAL A 32 -4.29 2.35 -4.49
C VAL A 32 -3.34 2.57 -5.66
N VAL A 33 -2.05 2.67 -5.37
CA VAL A 33 -0.99 2.87 -6.36
C VAL A 33 -0.19 1.58 -6.50
N ASP A 34 -0.13 1.04 -7.72
CA ASP A 34 0.74 -0.09 -8.04
C ASP A 34 2.05 0.44 -8.64
N SER A 35 3.07 0.58 -7.80
CA SER A 35 4.42 0.96 -8.19
C SER A 35 5.34 -0.25 -8.36
N THR A 36 4.77 -1.46 -8.39
CA THR A 36 5.57 -2.68 -8.56
C THR A 36 6.11 -2.80 -9.98
N ILE A 37 7.22 -3.51 -10.13
CA ILE A 37 7.88 -3.74 -11.42
C ILE A 37 6.91 -4.42 -12.40
N GLU A 38 6.19 -5.45 -11.96
CA GLU A 38 5.26 -6.21 -12.81
C GLU A 38 3.91 -5.53 -13.01
N GLN A 39 3.52 -4.61 -12.13
CA GLN A 39 2.24 -3.91 -12.16
C GLN A 39 1.03 -4.85 -12.35
N LYS A 40 0.97 -5.89 -11.55
CA LYS A 40 -0.06 -6.96 -11.66
C LYS A 40 -1.49 -6.42 -11.56
N THR A 41 -1.69 -5.29 -10.88
CA THR A 41 -2.98 -4.63 -10.80
C THR A 41 -3.60 -4.36 -12.17
N ARG A 42 -2.79 -4.17 -13.22
CA ARG A 42 -3.27 -4.01 -14.61
C ARG A 42 -4.10 -5.18 -15.11
N TYR A 43 -3.83 -6.39 -14.60
CA TYR A 43 -4.42 -7.63 -15.09
C TYR A 43 -5.59 -8.11 -14.24
N ILE A 44 -5.71 -7.61 -13.02
CA ILE A 44 -6.79 -7.98 -12.09
C ILE A 44 -7.92 -6.95 -12.02
N LEU A 45 -7.72 -5.77 -12.59
CA LEU A 45 -8.77 -4.76 -12.75
C LEU A 45 -9.42 -4.87 -14.13
N PRO A 46 -10.69 -4.45 -14.29
CA PRO A 46 -11.37 -4.43 -15.57
C PRO A 46 -10.84 -3.29 -16.46
N ALA A 47 -9.54 -3.33 -16.79
CA ALA A 47 -8.85 -2.27 -17.51
C ALA A 47 -8.92 -2.46 -19.03
N ILE A 48 -9.02 -1.34 -19.74
CA ILE A 48 -9.22 -1.30 -21.19
C ILE A 48 -7.89 -1.27 -21.95
N ASN A 49 -6.80 -0.78 -21.34
CA ASN A 49 -5.52 -0.65 -22.03
C ASN A 49 -4.30 -0.90 -21.11
N PRO A 50 -3.66 -2.07 -21.18
CA PRO A 50 -2.58 -2.46 -20.29
C PRO A 50 -1.25 -1.72 -20.54
N THR A 51 -1.12 -0.94 -21.60
CA THR A 51 0.16 -0.30 -21.98
C THR A 51 0.25 1.17 -21.59
N LYS A 52 -0.83 1.78 -21.12
CA LYS A 52 -0.87 3.20 -20.73
C LYS A 52 -0.98 3.37 -19.22
N SER A 53 -0.52 4.51 -18.74
CA SER A 53 -0.81 4.97 -17.37
C SER A 53 -2.27 5.41 -17.28
N TYR A 54 -2.98 4.99 -16.26
CA TYR A 54 -4.39 5.34 -16.08
C TYR A 54 -4.81 5.25 -14.61
N LEU A 55 -5.88 6.01 -14.30
CA LEU A 55 -6.67 5.80 -13.09
C LEU A 55 -8.00 5.13 -13.47
N ILE A 56 -8.44 4.20 -12.64
CA ILE A 56 -9.73 3.54 -12.78
C ILE A 56 -10.42 3.42 -11.42
N GLU A 57 -11.69 3.78 -11.36
CA GLU A 57 -12.52 3.50 -10.19
C GLU A 57 -13.04 2.06 -10.28
N PHE A 58 -12.84 1.31 -9.22
CA PHE A 58 -13.40 -0.03 -9.07
C PHE A 58 -13.86 -0.24 -7.62
N ASP A 59 -15.13 -0.57 -7.44
CA ASP A 59 -15.78 -0.81 -6.14
C ASP A 59 -15.60 0.38 -5.15
N LYS A 60 -15.68 1.62 -5.66
CA LYS A 60 -15.47 2.90 -4.94
C LYS A 60 -14.04 3.13 -4.45
N ILE A 61 -13.10 2.45 -5.03
CA ILE A 61 -11.67 2.61 -4.79
C ILE A 61 -11.05 3.06 -6.11
N ASP A 62 -10.22 4.08 -6.08
CA ASP A 62 -9.45 4.49 -7.23
C ASP A 62 -8.13 3.72 -7.27
N PHE A 63 -7.78 3.22 -8.44
CA PHE A 63 -6.52 2.51 -8.69
C PHE A 63 -5.71 3.26 -9.72
N SER A 64 -4.43 3.42 -9.43
CA SER A 64 -3.44 4.05 -10.28
C SER A 64 -2.41 3.02 -10.74
N VAL A 65 -2.20 2.93 -12.04
CA VAL A 65 -1.28 1.97 -12.65
C VAL A 65 -0.45 2.67 -13.73
N GLY A 66 0.86 2.42 -13.74
CA GLY A 66 1.75 2.87 -14.80
C GLY A 66 2.33 4.27 -14.59
N PHE A 67 2.10 4.90 -13.49
CA PHE A 67 2.75 6.15 -13.12
C PHE A 67 4.09 5.89 -12.43
N HIS A 68 5.05 6.79 -12.58
CA HIS A 68 6.39 6.65 -12.02
C HIS A 68 6.51 7.24 -10.61
N ASN A 69 5.67 8.22 -10.28
CA ASN A 69 5.66 8.91 -9.00
C ASN A 69 4.27 9.53 -8.73
N LEU A 70 4.10 10.18 -7.58
CA LEU A 70 2.84 10.83 -7.23
C LEU A 70 2.59 12.13 -7.99
N GLU A 71 3.64 12.82 -8.43
CA GLU A 71 3.55 14.03 -9.24
C GLU A 71 2.89 13.75 -10.59
N ASP A 72 3.27 12.66 -11.25
CA ASP A 72 2.64 12.23 -12.51
C ASP A 72 1.13 12.00 -12.34
N ILE A 73 0.71 11.46 -11.17
CA ILE A 73 -0.70 11.26 -10.83
C ILE A 73 -1.39 12.62 -10.63
N CYS A 74 -0.74 13.55 -9.94
CA CYS A 74 -1.25 14.92 -9.76
C CYS A 74 -1.46 15.63 -11.10
N GLU A 75 -0.49 15.53 -12.00
CA GLU A 75 -0.58 16.10 -13.35
C GLU A 75 -1.74 15.48 -14.14
N TYR A 76 -1.86 14.14 -14.08
CA TYR A 76 -2.96 13.43 -14.75
C TYR A 76 -4.34 13.87 -14.25
N LEU A 77 -4.48 14.11 -12.95
CA LEU A 77 -5.71 14.60 -12.32
C LEU A 77 -5.93 16.12 -12.49
N GLY A 78 -4.96 16.84 -13.04
CA GLY A 78 -5.02 18.29 -13.16
C GLY A 78 -5.01 19.01 -11.82
N VAL A 79 -4.42 18.41 -10.79
CA VAL A 79 -4.26 19.03 -9.47
C VAL A 79 -3.27 20.19 -9.58
N LYS A 80 -3.73 21.40 -9.21
CA LYS A 80 -2.88 22.60 -9.25
C LYS A 80 -2.40 22.96 -7.86
N ASP A 81 -1.15 23.43 -7.78
CA ASP A 81 -0.66 24.04 -6.56
C ASP A 81 -1.45 25.35 -6.27
N LYS A 82 -2.12 25.37 -5.13
CA LYS A 82 -2.91 26.52 -4.69
C LYS A 82 -2.07 27.66 -4.08
N SER A 83 -0.79 27.40 -3.81
CA SER A 83 0.09 28.33 -3.09
C SER A 83 0.73 29.41 -3.96
N PHE A 84 0.60 29.35 -5.29
CA PHE A 84 1.40 30.13 -6.25
C PHE A 84 0.89 31.55 -6.55
N SER A 85 -0.14 32.04 -5.92
CA SER A 85 -0.57 33.43 -6.17
C SER A 85 0.26 34.51 -5.44
N GLN A 86 1.29 34.17 -4.66
CA GLN A 86 1.99 35.11 -3.79
C GLN A 86 3.51 35.02 -3.62
N ILE A 87 4.25 34.23 -4.41
CA ILE A 87 5.71 34.17 -4.26
C ILE A 87 6.44 34.87 -5.42
N ASN A 88 7.16 35.92 -5.09
CA ASN A 88 7.99 36.72 -5.98
C ASN A 88 9.22 35.96 -6.52
N GLU A 89 9.66 36.31 -7.73
CA GLU A 89 10.63 35.74 -8.65
C GLU A 89 12.10 35.56 -8.17
N ALA A 90 12.39 35.30 -6.89
CA ALA A 90 13.77 35.36 -6.40
C ALA A 90 14.29 34.09 -5.66
N ALA A 91 13.73 32.90 -5.89
CA ALA A 91 14.22 31.69 -5.24
C ALA A 91 14.81 30.67 -6.25
N ASN A 92 15.86 29.96 -5.83
CA ASN A 92 16.57 28.92 -6.60
C ASN A 92 15.56 27.91 -7.22
N GLU A 93 15.57 27.77 -8.54
CA GLU A 93 14.62 26.91 -9.30
C GLU A 93 14.52 25.46 -8.80
N GLY A 94 15.57 24.89 -8.25
CA GLY A 94 15.57 23.52 -7.72
C GLY A 94 14.78 23.37 -6.41
N ILE A 95 14.93 24.31 -5.48
CA ILE A 95 14.19 24.32 -4.20
C ILE A 95 12.72 24.60 -4.45
N LEU A 96 12.42 25.50 -5.39
CA LEU A 96 11.05 25.81 -5.80
C LEU A 96 10.34 24.60 -6.40
N LYS A 97 10.99 23.82 -7.28
CA LYS A 97 10.40 22.61 -7.85
C LYS A 97 10.06 21.56 -6.79
N GLN A 98 10.95 21.35 -5.82
CA GLN A 98 10.72 20.38 -4.76
C GLN A 98 9.60 20.80 -3.78
N VAL A 99 9.52 22.08 -3.44
CA VAL A 99 8.42 22.63 -2.62
C VAL A 99 7.08 22.59 -3.39
N GLN A 100 7.10 22.83 -4.71
CA GLN A 100 5.91 22.71 -5.57
C GLN A 100 5.37 21.30 -5.63
N SER A 101 6.27 20.32 -5.84
CA SER A 101 5.94 18.90 -5.91
C SER A 101 5.26 18.43 -4.62
N ASN A 102 5.84 18.71 -3.47
CA ASN A 102 5.26 18.32 -2.19
C ASN A 102 3.86 18.95 -1.96
N ASN A 103 3.66 20.21 -2.30
CA ASN A 103 2.37 20.88 -2.15
C ASN A 103 1.29 20.31 -3.09
N MET A 104 1.66 19.89 -4.29
CA MET A 104 0.72 19.27 -5.23
C MET A 104 0.23 17.90 -4.71
N VAL A 105 1.15 17.08 -4.22
CA VAL A 105 0.84 15.75 -3.67
C VAL A 105 -0.11 15.84 -2.48
N GLU A 106 0.08 16.80 -1.58
CA GLU A 106 -0.81 17.03 -0.44
C GLU A 106 -2.24 17.42 -0.84
N ASN A 107 -2.42 17.97 -2.04
CA ASN A 107 -3.72 18.39 -2.57
C ASN A 107 -4.49 17.27 -3.31
N LEU A 108 -3.96 16.04 -3.38
CA LEU A 108 -4.70 14.91 -3.94
C LEU A 108 -6.04 14.72 -3.21
N PRO A 109 -7.13 14.44 -3.93
CA PRO A 109 -8.49 14.40 -3.36
C PRO A 109 -8.79 13.11 -2.58
N TYR A 110 -7.79 12.53 -1.92
CA TYR A 110 -7.87 11.27 -1.18
C TYR A 110 -7.56 11.47 0.30
N ASP A 111 -8.20 10.68 1.16
CA ASP A 111 -7.83 10.60 2.57
C ASP A 111 -6.55 9.77 2.74
N PHE A 112 -6.48 8.64 2.02
CA PHE A 112 -5.34 7.71 2.04
C PHE A 112 -4.89 7.33 0.64
N VAL A 113 -3.56 7.22 0.48
CA VAL A 113 -2.92 6.65 -0.71
C VAL A 113 -2.13 5.42 -0.28
N LEU A 114 -2.59 4.23 -0.68
CA LEU A 114 -1.94 2.95 -0.39
C LEU A 114 -0.98 2.63 -1.55
N ILE A 115 0.30 2.52 -1.26
CA ILE A 115 1.35 2.38 -2.28
C ILE A 115 1.98 0.98 -2.16
N ASN A 116 1.85 0.19 -3.23
CA ASN A 116 2.43 -1.14 -3.34
C ASN A 116 3.86 -1.05 -3.91
N VAL A 117 4.87 -1.39 -3.12
CA VAL A 117 6.30 -1.23 -3.46
C VAL A 117 7.03 -2.57 -3.40
N ASP A 118 7.75 -2.93 -4.46
CA ASP A 118 8.58 -4.14 -4.54
C ASP A 118 10.01 -3.90 -5.02
N SER A 119 10.45 -2.63 -5.00
CA SER A 119 11.81 -2.23 -5.39
C SER A 119 12.34 -1.06 -4.54
N PRO A 120 13.67 -0.91 -4.40
CA PRO A 120 14.27 0.26 -3.75
C PRO A 120 13.91 1.58 -4.43
N GLU A 121 13.84 1.59 -5.77
CA GLU A 121 13.49 2.78 -6.56
C GLU A 121 12.06 3.25 -6.22
N GLY A 122 11.12 2.32 -6.03
CA GLY A 122 9.75 2.67 -5.63
C GLY A 122 9.66 3.33 -4.24
N ILE A 123 10.63 3.06 -3.34
CA ILE A 123 10.70 3.76 -2.05
C ILE A 123 10.97 5.25 -2.27
N GLU A 124 11.94 5.57 -3.13
CA GLU A 124 12.34 6.94 -3.44
C GLU A 124 11.27 7.66 -4.27
N ASP A 125 10.85 7.06 -5.39
CA ASP A 125 9.92 7.64 -6.36
C ASP A 125 8.57 8.02 -5.75
N PHE A 126 8.08 7.24 -4.76
CA PHE A 126 6.81 7.50 -4.09
C PHE A 126 6.96 8.10 -2.68
N GLY A 127 8.19 8.41 -2.25
CA GLY A 127 8.47 9.05 -0.97
C GLY A 127 7.94 8.25 0.23
N ILE A 128 8.28 6.96 0.26
CA ILE A 128 7.80 6.01 1.29
C ILE A 128 8.38 6.34 2.67
N GLU A 129 9.56 6.94 2.73
CA GLU A 129 10.19 7.33 4.00
C GLU A 129 9.38 8.40 4.76
N ASP A 130 8.59 9.21 4.05
CA ASP A 130 7.68 10.21 4.62
C ASP A 130 6.25 9.69 4.79
N ALA A 131 6.02 8.39 4.63
CA ALA A 131 4.69 7.83 4.75
C ALA A 131 4.22 7.78 6.21
N TYR A 132 2.92 8.01 6.41
CA TYR A 132 2.25 7.97 7.71
C TYR A 132 2.35 6.60 8.38
N ARG A 133 2.26 5.51 7.59
CA ARG A 133 2.43 4.13 8.03
C ARG A 133 3.16 3.33 6.97
N ASN A 134 3.96 2.37 7.43
CA ASN A 134 4.64 1.42 6.55
C ASN A 134 4.44 -0.01 7.04
N TYR A 135 4.14 -0.90 6.11
CA TYR A 135 3.96 -2.33 6.32
C TYR A 135 4.94 -3.10 5.45
N PHE A 136 5.68 -4.02 6.06
CA PHE A 136 6.50 -4.97 5.33
C PHE A 136 5.75 -6.29 5.22
N VAL A 137 5.35 -6.63 4.01
CA VAL A 137 4.55 -7.82 3.72
C VAL A 137 5.45 -8.90 3.13
N THR A 138 5.51 -10.06 3.76
CA THR A 138 6.34 -11.17 3.32
C THR A 138 5.70 -12.51 3.61
N THR A 139 6.17 -13.53 2.91
CA THR A 139 6.03 -14.95 3.24
C THR A 139 7.34 -15.42 3.87
N PHE A 140 7.38 -16.66 4.38
CA PHE A 140 8.62 -17.23 4.96
C PHE A 140 9.47 -18.00 3.94
N ASP A 141 9.12 -18.00 2.66
CA ASP A 141 10.01 -18.56 1.65
C ASP A 141 11.24 -17.66 1.45
N MET A 142 12.36 -18.32 1.14
CA MET A 142 13.67 -17.66 1.07
C MET A 142 13.77 -16.57 -0.01
N TYR A 143 13.01 -16.69 -1.09
CA TYR A 143 13.00 -15.68 -2.14
C TYR A 143 12.33 -14.39 -1.64
N SER A 144 11.11 -14.51 -1.11
CA SER A 144 10.35 -13.38 -0.58
C SER A 144 11.08 -12.68 0.56
N LEU A 145 11.69 -13.45 1.47
CA LEU A 145 12.47 -12.89 2.57
C LEU A 145 13.68 -12.11 2.06
N LYS A 146 14.58 -12.76 1.30
CA LYS A 146 15.83 -12.11 0.86
C LYS A 146 15.55 -10.94 -0.07
N LYS A 147 14.65 -11.12 -1.05
CA LYS A 147 14.27 -10.04 -1.96
C LYS A 147 13.58 -8.88 -1.22
N GLY A 148 12.75 -9.20 -0.21
CA GLY A 148 12.16 -8.19 0.66
C GLY A 148 13.20 -7.42 1.47
N ILE A 149 14.22 -8.08 2.00
CA ILE A 149 15.34 -7.42 2.69
C ILE A 149 16.12 -6.52 1.74
N ASP A 150 16.37 -6.95 0.48
CA ASP A 150 17.02 -6.10 -0.52
C ASP A 150 16.24 -4.78 -0.73
N ILE A 151 14.90 -4.83 -0.69
CA ILE A 151 14.06 -3.63 -0.75
C ILE A 151 14.27 -2.74 0.48
N LEU A 152 14.33 -3.31 1.68
CA LEU A 152 14.56 -2.56 2.92
C LEU A 152 15.94 -1.91 2.98
N PHE A 153 16.96 -2.44 2.31
CA PHE A 153 18.26 -1.79 2.15
C PHE A 153 18.19 -0.48 1.35
N GLY A 154 17.15 -0.27 0.56
CA GLY A 154 16.88 0.99 -0.13
C GLY A 154 16.51 2.15 0.81
N ILE A 155 16.12 1.86 2.06
CA ILE A 155 15.72 2.87 3.06
C ILE A 155 16.95 3.68 3.49
N GLN A 156 16.88 5.00 3.34
CA GLN A 156 17.98 5.93 3.65
C GLN A 156 17.91 6.47 5.08
N ASN A 157 16.72 6.63 5.64
CA ASN A 157 16.49 7.15 6.99
C ASN A 157 15.77 6.10 7.86
N PRO A 158 15.95 6.13 9.21
CA PRO A 158 15.27 5.20 10.10
C PRO A 158 13.74 5.22 9.90
N LEU A 159 13.16 4.09 9.48
CA LEU A 159 11.75 3.96 9.12
C LEU A 159 11.04 2.97 10.05
N LYS A 160 9.93 3.42 10.65
CA LYS A 160 9.06 2.52 11.43
C LYS A 160 8.21 1.68 10.49
N VAL A 161 8.23 0.36 10.70
CA VAL A 161 7.56 -0.60 9.83
C VAL A 161 6.86 -1.67 10.67
N THR A 162 5.63 -2.01 10.29
CA THR A 162 4.86 -3.13 10.86
C THR A 162 5.04 -4.37 9.99
N LYS A 163 5.37 -5.49 10.61
CA LYS A 163 5.45 -6.78 9.91
C LYS A 163 4.05 -7.27 9.57
N VAL A 164 3.84 -7.69 8.33
CA VAL A 164 2.64 -8.39 7.86
C VAL A 164 3.07 -9.71 7.26
N LEU A 165 2.71 -10.80 7.91
CA LEU A 165 3.24 -12.12 7.64
C LEU A 165 2.16 -13.00 7.03
N TYR A 166 2.33 -13.36 5.76
CA TYR A 166 1.54 -14.41 5.13
C TYR A 166 2.05 -15.76 5.60
N ASN A 167 1.18 -16.54 6.19
CA ASN A 167 1.55 -17.80 6.79
C ASN A 167 0.63 -18.95 6.36
N PHE A 168 1.22 -20.03 5.87
CA PHE A 168 0.50 -21.23 5.46
C PHE A 168 0.46 -22.29 6.56
N ASP A 169 1.46 -22.34 7.44
CA ASP A 169 1.49 -23.25 8.59
C ASP A 169 2.30 -22.63 9.73
N MET A 170 1.60 -22.17 10.77
CA MET A 170 2.17 -21.43 11.90
C MET A 170 3.11 -22.20 12.80
N LYS A 171 3.26 -23.54 12.64
CA LYS A 171 3.91 -24.35 13.68
C LYS A 171 5.43 -24.20 13.76
N ASN A 172 6.09 -23.74 12.71
CA ASN A 172 7.56 -23.72 12.61
C ASN A 172 8.15 -22.40 12.10
N GLU A 173 7.35 -21.36 11.93
CA GLU A 173 7.82 -20.09 11.37
C GLU A 173 8.16 -19.12 12.49
N ASN A 174 9.37 -18.57 12.42
CA ASN A 174 9.92 -17.71 13.46
C ASN A 174 10.26 -16.33 12.88
N GLU A 175 9.65 -15.28 13.43
CA GLU A 175 9.97 -13.89 13.09
C GLU A 175 11.41 -13.51 13.40
N GLU A 176 12.05 -14.17 14.38
CA GLU A 176 13.44 -13.92 14.74
C GLU A 176 14.40 -14.02 13.55
N TYR A 177 14.06 -14.88 12.57
CA TYR A 177 14.87 -14.99 11.36
C TYR A 177 14.78 -13.73 10.48
N LEU A 178 13.58 -13.13 10.38
CA LEU A 178 13.41 -11.84 9.70
C LEU A 178 14.16 -10.73 10.44
N ASP A 179 14.09 -10.70 11.77
CA ASP A 179 14.81 -9.74 12.59
C ASP A 179 16.33 -9.87 12.40
N TYR A 180 16.83 -11.11 12.36
CA TYR A 180 18.26 -11.38 12.08
C TYR A 180 18.68 -10.89 10.69
N LEU A 181 17.89 -11.15 9.65
CA LEU A 181 18.23 -10.73 8.28
C LEU A 181 18.19 -9.20 8.10
N SER A 182 17.39 -8.51 8.88
CA SER A 182 17.18 -7.05 8.77
C SER A 182 18.06 -6.21 9.70
N VAL A 183 19.00 -6.82 10.43
CA VAL A 183 19.85 -6.13 11.42
C VAL A 183 20.58 -4.90 10.84
N ASP A 184 21.03 -5.01 9.59
CA ASP A 184 21.76 -3.92 8.92
C ASP A 184 20.86 -2.95 8.16
N CYS A 185 19.53 -3.18 8.15
CA CYS A 185 18.56 -2.27 7.53
C CYS A 185 18.26 -1.10 8.48
N LYS A 186 17.93 0.06 7.91
CA LYS A 186 17.46 1.22 8.69
C LYS A 186 15.97 1.11 9.08
N THR A 187 15.53 -0.11 9.33
CA THR A 187 14.14 -0.43 9.68
C THR A 187 14.00 -0.54 11.18
N ILE A 188 12.98 0.11 11.73
CA ILE A 188 12.59 0.01 13.14
C ILE A 188 11.26 -0.76 13.16
N TRP A 189 11.32 -2.02 13.60
CA TRP A 189 10.12 -2.85 13.70
C TRP A 189 9.19 -2.34 14.80
N ASN A 190 7.90 -2.26 14.48
CA ASN A 190 6.86 -2.06 15.49
C ASN A 190 6.71 -3.33 16.35
N ASP A 191 6.29 -3.16 17.60
CA ASP A 191 6.15 -4.28 18.55
C ASP A 191 5.07 -5.30 18.14
N THR A 192 4.17 -4.92 17.26
CA THR A 192 3.05 -5.76 16.82
C THR A 192 3.24 -6.23 15.39
N SER A 193 3.12 -7.54 15.18
CA SER A 193 3.05 -8.16 13.86
C SER A 193 1.62 -8.53 13.50
N VAL A 194 1.28 -8.47 12.22
CA VAL A 194 -0.01 -8.91 11.68
C VAL A 194 0.18 -10.23 10.97
N TYR A 195 -0.52 -11.26 11.40
CA TYR A 195 -0.54 -12.55 10.73
C TYR A 195 -1.76 -12.65 9.82
N LEU A 196 -1.50 -13.05 8.58
CA LEU A 196 -2.52 -13.28 7.56
C LEU A 196 -2.42 -14.74 7.12
N PRO A 197 -3.17 -15.65 7.73
CA PRO A 197 -3.18 -17.04 7.30
C PRO A 197 -3.74 -17.13 5.88
N ARG A 198 -3.04 -17.82 5.00
CA ARG A 198 -3.49 -18.07 3.63
C ARG A 198 -3.87 -19.55 3.55
N THR A 199 -5.13 -19.83 3.77
CA THR A 199 -5.68 -21.19 3.59
C THR A 199 -5.98 -21.43 2.10
N VAL A 200 -6.19 -22.68 1.71
CA VAL A 200 -6.62 -23.00 0.35
C VAL A 200 -7.96 -22.34 0.02
N GLU A 201 -8.86 -22.29 1.01
CA GLU A 201 -10.18 -21.66 0.88
C GLU A 201 -10.05 -20.15 0.68
N ASP A 202 -9.12 -19.48 1.36
CA ASP A 202 -8.86 -18.06 1.17
C ASP A 202 -8.31 -17.78 -0.24
N GLU A 203 -7.39 -18.62 -0.74
CA GLU A 203 -6.89 -18.50 -2.11
C GLU A 203 -8.00 -18.66 -3.15
N GLU A 204 -8.90 -19.62 -2.98
CA GLU A 204 -10.05 -19.80 -3.88
C GLU A 204 -10.96 -18.55 -3.88
N VAL A 205 -11.19 -17.96 -2.71
CA VAL A 205 -11.99 -16.71 -2.60
C VAL A 205 -11.28 -15.55 -3.27
N ILE A 206 -9.97 -15.41 -3.08
CA ILE A 206 -9.17 -14.36 -3.72
C ILE A 206 -9.25 -14.49 -5.24
N GLU A 207 -9.04 -15.69 -5.79
CA GLU A 207 -9.14 -15.95 -7.22
C GLU A 207 -10.56 -15.72 -7.75
N GLU A 208 -11.61 -16.15 -7.03
CA GLU A 208 -12.99 -15.89 -7.40
C GLU A 208 -13.26 -14.38 -7.46
N ASN A 209 -12.82 -13.63 -6.46
CA ASN A 209 -12.98 -12.18 -6.40
C ASN A 209 -12.35 -11.48 -7.62
N GLN A 210 -11.16 -11.89 -8.03
CA GLN A 210 -10.49 -11.38 -9.23
C GLN A 210 -11.28 -11.73 -10.50
N ARG A 211 -11.74 -12.98 -10.64
CA ARG A 211 -12.49 -13.44 -11.82
C ARG A 211 -13.82 -12.74 -12.00
N VAL A 212 -14.52 -12.43 -10.91
CA VAL A 212 -15.83 -11.79 -10.96
C VAL A 212 -15.78 -10.28 -10.76
N PHE A 213 -14.59 -9.72 -10.68
CA PHE A 213 -14.37 -8.29 -10.42
C PHE A 213 -15.17 -7.79 -9.20
N LYS A 214 -14.96 -8.41 -8.04
CA LYS A 214 -15.59 -8.00 -6.77
C LYS A 214 -14.61 -8.12 -5.61
N ILE A 215 -14.71 -7.22 -4.65
CA ILE A 215 -13.92 -7.26 -3.43
C ILE A 215 -14.82 -7.72 -2.29
N ARG A 216 -14.83 -9.03 -2.01
CA ARG A 216 -15.68 -9.67 -0.97
C ARG A 216 -14.81 -10.13 0.19
N ILE A 217 -14.76 -9.34 1.25
CA ILE A 217 -13.99 -9.64 2.46
C ILE A 217 -14.68 -10.72 3.30
N LYS A 218 -16.02 -10.71 3.38
CA LYS A 218 -16.79 -11.61 4.25
C LYS A 218 -16.71 -13.10 3.88
N LYS A 219 -16.23 -13.41 2.67
CA LYS A 219 -16.02 -14.78 2.24
C LYS A 219 -14.67 -15.37 2.68
N LEU A 220 -13.73 -14.53 3.09
CA LEU A 220 -12.44 -14.95 3.62
C LEU A 220 -12.58 -15.58 5.01
N SER A 221 -11.59 -16.35 5.45
CA SER A 221 -11.52 -16.87 6.81
C SER A 221 -11.60 -15.76 7.86
N ALA A 222 -12.04 -16.11 9.06
CA ALA A 222 -12.20 -15.13 10.13
C ALA A 222 -10.86 -14.48 10.51
N GLU A 223 -9.80 -15.26 10.51
CA GLU A 223 -8.44 -14.84 10.82
C GLU A 223 -7.89 -13.88 9.76
N TYR A 224 -8.10 -14.19 8.47
CA TYR A 224 -7.68 -13.31 7.39
C TYR A 224 -8.44 -11.97 7.44
N GLN A 225 -9.77 -12.02 7.69
CA GLN A 225 -10.57 -10.82 7.89
C GLN A 225 -10.05 -9.98 9.06
N GLU A 226 -9.67 -10.63 10.17
CA GLU A 226 -9.18 -9.92 11.36
C GLU A 226 -7.87 -9.18 11.08
N GLY A 227 -6.94 -9.79 10.36
CA GLY A 227 -5.70 -9.14 9.92
C GLY A 227 -5.96 -7.92 9.02
N ILE A 228 -6.89 -8.02 8.04
CA ILE A 228 -7.31 -6.87 7.22
C ILE A 228 -7.88 -5.75 8.11
N MET A 229 -8.76 -6.10 9.05
CA MET A 229 -9.40 -5.10 9.94
C MET A 229 -8.40 -4.43 10.86
N TYR A 230 -7.40 -5.18 11.32
CA TYR A 230 -6.32 -4.64 12.14
C TYR A 230 -5.51 -3.59 11.38
N ILE A 231 -5.07 -3.91 10.14
CA ILE A 231 -4.34 -2.97 9.29
C ILE A 231 -5.20 -1.72 9.03
N ALA A 232 -6.48 -1.91 8.68
CA ALA A 232 -7.37 -0.79 8.43
C ALA A 232 -7.59 0.08 9.70
N GLN A 233 -7.67 -0.53 10.88
CA GLN A 233 -7.77 0.19 12.16
C GLN A 233 -6.51 0.99 12.46
N ASP A 234 -5.33 0.41 12.25
CA ASP A 234 -4.04 1.09 12.45
C ASP A 234 -3.88 2.30 11.52
N ILE A 235 -4.29 2.16 10.25
CA ILE A 235 -4.29 3.27 9.28
C ILE A 235 -5.27 4.37 9.70
N LEU A 236 -6.47 4.02 10.15
CA LEU A 236 -7.47 4.98 10.60
C LEU A 236 -7.06 5.69 11.89
N ASN A 237 -6.18 5.09 12.69
CA ASN A 237 -5.80 5.53 14.04
C ASN A 237 -6.99 5.80 14.98
N GLU A 238 -8.15 5.30 14.63
CA GLU A 238 -9.40 5.48 15.37
C GLU A 238 -10.42 4.37 15.06
N GLY A 239 -11.39 4.22 15.93
CA GLY A 239 -12.46 3.24 15.74
C GLY A 239 -12.12 1.86 16.29
N SER A 240 -13.06 0.94 16.17
CA SER A 240 -12.91 -0.44 16.57
C SER A 240 -13.04 -1.38 15.38
N ILE A 241 -12.36 -2.51 15.42
CA ILE A 241 -12.48 -3.58 14.42
C ILE A 241 -13.96 -3.95 14.19
N SER A 242 -14.76 -3.99 15.26
CA SER A 242 -16.20 -4.30 15.17
C SER A 242 -16.99 -3.24 14.37
N LYS A 243 -16.60 -1.97 14.46
CA LYS A 243 -17.22 -0.88 13.68
C LYS A 243 -16.87 -1.02 12.20
N ILE A 244 -15.59 -1.26 11.88
CA ILE A 244 -15.13 -1.48 10.50
C ILE A 244 -15.87 -2.67 9.89
N ARG A 245 -15.89 -3.82 10.59
CA ARG A 245 -16.57 -5.05 10.13
C ARG A 245 -18.07 -4.83 9.84
N LYS A 246 -18.77 -4.06 10.68
CA LYS A 246 -20.19 -3.72 10.48
C LYS A 246 -20.43 -2.78 9.30
N SER A 247 -19.45 -1.94 8.96
CA SER A 247 -19.56 -0.97 7.87
C SER A 247 -19.38 -1.59 6.49
N ILE A 248 -18.77 -2.76 6.41
CA ILE A 248 -18.58 -3.49 5.14
C ILE A 248 -19.93 -4.06 4.72
N LYS A 249 -20.46 -3.50 3.62
CA LYS A 249 -21.69 -3.97 2.94
C LYS A 249 -21.26 -4.69 1.68
N GLU A 250 -21.56 -5.96 1.59
CA GLU A 250 -21.33 -6.83 0.43
C GLU A 250 -22.64 -7.38 -0.10
#